data_5991ab29cc9c81daa197e62fa4d802fd
#
_entry.id   5991ab29cc9c81daa197e62fa4d802fd
#
_cell.length_a   1.000
_cell.length_b   1.000
_cell.length_c   1.000
_cell.angle_alpha   90.00
_cell.angle_beta   90.00
_cell.angle_gamma   90.00
#
_symmetry.space_group_name_H-M   'P 1'
#
loop_
_entity.id
_entity.type
_entity.pdbx_description
1 polymer ?
#
loop_
_entity_poly.entity_id
_entity_poly.type
_entity_poly.pdbx_seq_one_letter_code
_entity_poly.pdbx_strand_id
1 'polypeptide(L)'
;MCASLKRFLYCIIDWLTCENKHFFSVKGLSIRKFTACDSYLCQIFAIIYLIRKGGSFHLTESAISKSVALMNPALAVQLFGTEDRNLSLIEQAFEVQIFARDEQIEVTGQEADVAQAIDLLTELQVILQSGITIGERDVVTAIKMAKNGTINHFVSLYEEEIGRTFEGKAIRTKTVGQRQYLHAVNKHAITFGIGPAGTGKTFLAVMMAVQALKQGRVKRIVLTRPAVEAGESLGFLPGDLKEKVDPYLRPIYDALYTIYGREHTERLLERGVIEVAPLAYMRGRTLEDAFVILDEAQNTTVAQMKMFLTRLGFGSKMIVNGDKTQIDLPRGAKSGLIDAERHLQGIKDIDFVHFTATDVVRHPVVSAIINAYANEDKGN
;
A
#
# COMPACT_ATOMS: atom_id res chain seq x y z
N MET A 1 -37.47 -21.22 48.94
CA MET A 1 -36.55 -20.08 48.65
C MET A 1 -35.31 -20.04 49.55
N CYS A 2 -35.36 -20.44 50.80
CA CYS A 2 -34.22 -20.33 51.74
C CYS A 2 -33.10 -21.39 51.52
N ALA A 3 -33.40 -22.62 51.05
CA ALA A 3 -32.42 -23.66 50.80
C ALA A 3 -31.53 -23.41 49.56
N SER A 4 -32.05 -22.72 48.58
CA SER A 4 -31.34 -22.31 47.37
C SER A 4 -30.29 -21.21 47.64
N LEU A 5 -30.62 -20.27 48.54
CA LEU A 5 -29.67 -19.20 48.93
C LEU A 5 -28.49 -19.71 49.75
N LYS A 6 -28.71 -20.71 50.65
CA LYS A 6 -27.63 -21.31 51.41
C LYS A 6 -26.66 -22.11 50.54
N ARG A 7 -27.14 -22.85 49.55
CA ARG A 7 -26.27 -23.51 48.56
C ARG A 7 -25.49 -22.51 47.73
N PHE A 8 -26.08 -21.38 47.39
CA PHE A 8 -25.43 -20.30 46.65
C PHE A 8 -24.32 -19.63 47.47
N LEU A 9 -24.56 -19.39 48.76
CA LEU A 9 -23.50 -18.87 49.66
C LEU A 9 -22.36 -19.89 49.87
N TYR A 10 -22.65 -21.15 49.98
CA TYR A 10 -21.62 -22.18 50.09
C TYR A 10 -20.76 -22.29 48.81
N CYS A 11 -21.34 -22.21 47.64
CA CYS A 11 -20.58 -22.17 46.37
C CYS A 11 -19.67 -20.92 46.28
N ILE A 12 -20.11 -19.77 46.84
CA ILE A 12 -19.29 -18.55 46.87
C ILE A 12 -18.15 -18.67 47.86
N ILE A 13 -18.36 -19.33 49.01
CA ILE A 13 -17.32 -19.51 50.04
C ILE A 13 -16.31 -20.54 49.59
N ASP A 14 -16.73 -21.67 49.02
CA ASP A 14 -15.83 -22.66 48.41
C ASP A 14 -15.01 -22.07 47.26
N TRP A 15 -15.62 -21.16 46.48
CA TRP A 15 -15.00 -20.40 45.42
C TRP A 15 -13.89 -19.46 45.92
N LEU A 16 -14.07 -18.83 47.07
CA LEU A 16 -13.08 -17.93 47.70
C LEU A 16 -11.89 -18.70 48.34
N THR A 17 -12.02 -19.99 48.58
CA THR A 17 -10.99 -20.81 49.30
C THR A 17 -10.21 -21.75 48.44
N CYS A 18 -10.49 -21.88 47.15
CA CYS A 18 -9.85 -22.84 46.26
C CYS A 18 -8.52 -22.35 45.67
N GLU A 19 -7.47 -23.14 45.84
CA GLU A 19 -6.08 -22.80 45.43
C GLU A 19 -5.71 -23.30 44.04
N ASN A 20 -6.10 -22.64 42.97
CA ASN A 20 -5.44 -22.75 41.65
C ASN A 20 -5.80 -21.59 40.72
N LYS A 21 -4.84 -21.16 39.86
CA LYS A 21 -4.77 -19.77 39.34
C LYS A 21 -5.23 -19.64 37.91
N HIS A 22 -6.27 -18.84 37.66
CA HIS A 22 -6.43 -18.08 36.40
C HIS A 22 -6.78 -16.62 36.73
N PHE A 23 -6.25 -15.68 35.94
CA PHE A 23 -6.39 -14.25 36.15
C PHE A 23 -7.63 -13.69 35.44
N PHE A 24 -8.45 -12.94 36.17
CA PHE A 24 -9.46 -12.06 35.56
C PHE A 24 -9.22 -10.63 36.04
N SER A 25 -9.24 -9.66 35.14
CA SER A 25 -9.14 -8.25 35.44
C SER A 25 -10.45 -7.54 35.14
N VAL A 26 -11.01 -6.86 36.13
CA VAL A 26 -12.15 -5.93 35.99
C VAL A 26 -11.63 -4.55 36.31
N LYS A 27 -12.04 -3.51 35.58
CA LYS A 27 -11.61 -2.12 35.80
C LYS A 27 -11.53 -1.78 37.30
N GLY A 28 -10.32 -1.68 37.85
CA GLY A 28 -10.02 -1.23 39.21
C GLY A 28 -9.96 -2.30 40.28
N LEU A 29 -10.19 -3.59 40.01
CA LEU A 29 -10.00 -4.68 40.97
C LEU A 29 -9.23 -5.84 40.33
N SER A 30 -8.03 -6.10 40.86
CA SER A 30 -7.26 -7.29 40.50
C SER A 30 -7.71 -8.46 41.40
N ILE A 31 -8.41 -9.43 40.82
CA ILE A 31 -8.83 -10.64 41.54
C ILE A 31 -7.90 -11.76 41.09
N ARG A 32 -6.97 -12.13 41.96
CA ARG A 32 -6.12 -13.32 41.78
C ARG A 32 -6.86 -14.53 42.30
N LYS A 33 -6.90 -15.58 41.44
CA LYS A 33 -7.28 -16.99 41.73
C LYS A 33 -8.70 -17.41 41.39
N PHE A 34 -8.78 -18.15 40.30
CA PHE A 34 -9.87 -19.04 39.97
C PHE A 34 -9.31 -20.35 39.42
N THR A 35 -9.46 -21.42 40.20
CA THR A 35 -9.37 -22.75 39.62
C THR A 35 -10.13 -23.76 40.47
N ALA A 36 -10.68 -24.69 39.73
CA ALA A 36 -11.35 -25.90 40.19
C ALA A 36 -12.79 -25.71 40.69
N CYS A 37 -13.66 -25.26 39.79
CA CYS A 37 -15.03 -25.75 39.79
C CYS A 37 -15.40 -26.13 38.37
N ASP A 38 -15.43 -27.41 38.05
CA ASP A 38 -15.73 -28.00 36.74
C ASP A 38 -17.22 -27.90 36.33
N SER A 39 -17.99 -26.96 36.89
CA SER A 39 -19.36 -26.73 36.45
C SER A 39 -19.45 -25.42 35.64
N TYR A 40 -19.66 -25.57 34.35
CA TYR A 40 -20.00 -24.53 33.39
C TYR A 40 -21.05 -23.53 33.91
N LEU A 41 -21.91 -23.98 34.82
CA LEU A 41 -22.96 -23.16 35.46
C LEU A 41 -22.41 -22.08 36.40
N CYS A 42 -21.34 -22.33 37.14
CA CYS A 42 -20.73 -21.30 38.02
C CYS A 42 -20.04 -20.18 37.22
N GLN A 43 -19.42 -20.52 36.10
CA GLN A 43 -18.82 -19.55 35.20
C GLN A 43 -19.89 -18.66 34.54
N ILE A 44 -20.98 -19.25 34.07
CA ILE A 44 -22.12 -18.52 33.48
C ILE A 44 -22.77 -17.59 34.51
N PHE A 45 -22.97 -17.99 35.75
CA PHE A 45 -23.55 -17.18 36.78
C PHE A 45 -22.64 -16.01 37.23
N ALA A 46 -21.33 -16.20 37.27
CA ALA A 46 -20.38 -15.14 37.53
C ALA A 46 -20.39 -14.08 36.41
N ILE A 47 -20.47 -14.52 35.17
CA ILE A 47 -20.56 -13.65 33.99
C ILE A 47 -21.87 -12.86 34.01
N ILE A 48 -23.01 -13.49 34.28
CA ILE A 48 -24.31 -12.83 34.34
C ILE A 48 -24.38 -11.80 35.51
N TYR A 49 -23.79 -12.12 36.64
CA TYR A 49 -23.76 -11.20 37.82
C TYR A 49 -22.92 -9.96 37.52
N LEU A 50 -21.82 -10.09 36.81
CA LEU A 50 -20.94 -8.96 36.47
C LEU A 50 -21.52 -8.10 35.33
N ILE A 51 -22.15 -8.69 34.35
CA ILE A 51 -22.87 -7.94 33.28
C ILE A 51 -24.01 -7.09 33.91
N ARG A 52 -24.68 -7.60 34.92
CA ARG A 52 -25.78 -6.88 35.62
C ARG A 52 -25.30 -5.69 36.46
N LYS A 53 -23.98 -5.63 36.81
CA LYS A 53 -23.34 -4.51 37.49
C LYS A 53 -22.62 -3.52 36.57
N GLY A 54 -22.77 -3.63 35.24
CA GLY A 54 -22.18 -2.71 34.27
C GLY A 54 -20.67 -2.87 34.08
N GLY A 55 -20.11 -4.02 34.45
CA GLY A 55 -18.71 -4.35 34.18
C GLY A 55 -18.53 -4.89 32.78
N SER A 56 -17.61 -4.34 32.02
CA SER A 56 -17.17 -4.91 30.74
C SER A 56 -16.21 -6.07 31.00
N PHE A 57 -16.51 -7.23 30.45
CA PHE A 57 -15.60 -8.36 30.42
C PHE A 57 -14.66 -8.24 29.24
N HIS A 58 -13.38 -8.15 29.48
CA HIS A 58 -12.37 -8.53 28.50
C HIS A 58 -11.85 -9.93 28.92
N LEU A 59 -12.18 -10.93 28.12
CA LEU A 59 -11.46 -12.21 28.15
C LEU A 59 -10.03 -11.87 27.65
N THR A 60 -9.05 -11.84 28.54
CA THR A 60 -7.65 -11.87 28.14
C THR A 60 -7.40 -13.30 27.65
N GLU A 61 -7.42 -13.48 26.32
CA GLU A 61 -6.86 -14.67 25.71
C GLU A 61 -5.42 -14.84 26.22
N SER A 62 -5.04 -16.06 26.56
CA SER A 62 -3.71 -16.36 27.09
C SER A 62 -2.66 -15.97 26.05
N ALA A 63 -1.80 -15.01 26.40
CA ALA A 63 -0.66 -14.67 25.56
C ALA A 63 0.17 -15.94 25.32
N ILE A 64 0.45 -16.25 24.07
CA ILE A 64 1.34 -17.34 23.68
C ILE A 64 2.71 -16.79 23.34
N SER A 65 3.74 -17.60 23.50
CA SER A 65 5.08 -17.31 23.00
C SER A 65 5.47 -18.36 21.97
N LYS A 66 5.94 -17.90 20.80
CA LYS A 66 6.53 -18.76 19.77
C LYS A 66 7.89 -18.18 19.38
N SER A 67 8.80 -19.05 18.97
CA SER A 67 10.12 -18.63 18.50
C SER A 67 10.34 -18.99 17.03
N VAL A 68 11.07 -18.14 16.32
CA VAL A 68 11.58 -18.36 14.97
C VAL A 68 13.12 -18.27 15.02
N ALA A 69 13.79 -19.25 14.42
CA ALA A 69 15.25 -19.24 14.37
C ALA A 69 15.76 -18.14 13.42
N LEU A 70 16.87 -17.49 13.78
CA LEU A 70 17.61 -16.65 12.87
C LEU A 70 18.31 -17.53 11.83
N MET A 71 17.83 -17.47 10.59
CA MET A 71 18.39 -18.26 9.48
C MET A 71 19.85 -17.91 9.19
N ASN A 72 20.24 -16.66 9.43
CA ASN A 72 21.62 -16.19 9.35
C ASN A 72 21.88 -15.10 10.39
N PRO A 73 22.59 -15.39 11.49
CA PRO A 73 22.89 -14.41 12.54
C PRO A 73 23.65 -13.16 12.05
N ALA A 74 24.46 -13.28 10.99
CA ALA A 74 25.17 -12.15 10.42
C ALA A 74 24.23 -11.09 9.79
N LEU A 75 23.00 -11.46 9.46
CA LEU A 75 21.98 -10.57 8.90
C LEU A 75 21.02 -10.02 9.96
N ALA A 76 21.20 -10.37 11.25
CA ALA A 76 20.34 -9.91 12.33
C ALA A 76 20.25 -8.39 12.41
N VAL A 77 21.36 -7.69 12.29
CA VAL A 77 21.40 -6.21 12.30
C VAL A 77 20.57 -5.61 11.17
N GLN A 78 20.58 -6.24 9.99
CA GLN A 78 19.77 -5.78 8.86
C GLN A 78 18.27 -6.10 9.06
N LEU A 79 17.97 -7.22 9.68
CA LEU A 79 16.59 -7.61 10.01
C LEU A 79 15.99 -6.68 11.06
N PHE A 80 16.75 -6.40 12.12
CA PHE A 80 16.27 -5.58 13.24
C PHE A 80 16.23 -4.09 12.88
N GLY A 81 17.09 -3.66 11.96
CA GLY A 81 17.26 -2.27 11.57
C GLY A 81 18.09 -1.46 12.57
N THR A 82 18.35 -0.20 12.25
CA THR A 82 19.06 0.70 13.15
C THR A 82 18.24 0.91 14.43
N GLU A 83 18.86 0.68 15.60
CA GLU A 83 18.20 0.82 16.92
C GLU A 83 16.92 -0.04 17.04
N ASP A 84 16.91 -1.23 16.47
CA ASP A 84 15.81 -2.18 16.46
C ASP A 84 14.48 -1.63 15.89
N ARG A 85 14.60 -0.63 15.02
CA ARG A 85 13.45 0.11 14.51
C ARG A 85 12.49 -0.74 13.71
N ASN A 86 13.00 -1.73 12.99
CA ASN A 86 12.16 -2.68 12.25
C ASN A 86 11.34 -3.56 13.18
N LEU A 87 11.94 -4.04 14.29
CA LEU A 87 11.23 -4.81 15.30
C LEU A 87 10.15 -3.98 15.97
N SER A 88 10.47 -2.73 16.35
CA SER A 88 9.49 -1.82 16.96
C SER A 88 8.29 -1.53 16.04
N LEU A 89 8.49 -1.46 14.72
CA LEU A 89 7.39 -1.32 13.76
C LEU A 89 6.48 -2.56 13.74
N ILE A 90 7.07 -3.76 13.85
CA ILE A 90 6.34 -5.02 13.86
C ILE A 90 5.57 -5.16 15.19
N GLU A 91 6.22 -4.89 16.33
CA GLU A 91 5.60 -4.92 17.66
C GLU A 91 4.37 -4.02 17.75
N GLN A 92 4.50 -2.77 17.29
CA GLN A 92 3.39 -1.81 17.26
C GLN A 92 2.27 -2.22 16.32
N ALA A 93 2.60 -2.85 15.19
CA ALA A 93 1.62 -3.23 14.20
C ALA A 93 0.76 -4.41 14.60
N PHE A 94 1.32 -5.39 15.32
CA PHE A 94 0.65 -6.63 15.73
C PHE A 94 0.37 -6.72 17.23
N GLU A 95 0.70 -5.66 17.99
CA GLU A 95 0.55 -5.64 19.46
C GLU A 95 1.25 -6.83 20.15
N VAL A 96 2.42 -7.21 19.66
CA VAL A 96 3.28 -8.28 20.18
C VAL A 96 4.54 -7.72 20.83
N GLN A 97 5.21 -8.54 21.63
CA GLN A 97 6.56 -8.28 22.16
C GLN A 97 7.55 -9.19 21.46
N ILE A 98 8.67 -8.64 21.01
CA ILE A 98 9.70 -9.36 20.27
C ILE A 98 11.04 -9.29 21.02
N PHE A 99 11.61 -10.43 21.34
CA PHE A 99 12.92 -10.54 21.99
C PHE A 99 13.84 -11.41 21.13
N ALA A 100 15.00 -10.85 20.75
CA ALA A 100 16.04 -11.60 20.06
C ALA A 100 17.07 -12.11 21.07
N ARG A 101 17.24 -13.43 21.15
CA ARG A 101 18.19 -14.07 22.08
C ARG A 101 18.69 -15.40 21.51
N ASP A 102 20.00 -15.65 21.65
CA ASP A 102 20.62 -16.94 21.34
C ASP A 102 20.25 -17.51 19.95
N GLU A 103 20.34 -16.67 18.90
CA GLU A 103 19.98 -17.00 17.51
C GLU A 103 18.48 -17.33 17.30
N GLN A 104 17.64 -16.94 18.24
CA GLN A 104 16.19 -17.06 18.13
C GLN A 104 15.51 -15.72 18.33
N ILE A 105 14.39 -15.54 17.66
CA ILE A 105 13.49 -14.41 17.85
C ILE A 105 12.24 -14.95 18.51
N GLU A 106 12.01 -14.58 19.75
CA GLU A 106 10.82 -14.94 20.52
C GLU A 106 9.75 -13.87 20.33
N VAL A 107 8.53 -14.29 19.97
CA VAL A 107 7.39 -13.40 19.75
C VAL A 107 6.29 -13.79 20.72
N THR A 108 5.84 -12.85 21.54
CA THR A 108 4.84 -13.06 22.58
C THR A 108 3.64 -12.13 22.38
N GLY A 109 2.43 -12.67 22.38
CA GLY A 109 1.20 -11.91 22.17
C GLY A 109 -0.01 -12.81 21.98
N GLN A 110 -1.05 -12.30 21.32
CA GLN A 110 -2.20 -13.10 20.93
C GLN A 110 -1.84 -14.08 19.80
N GLU A 111 -2.48 -15.25 19.76
CA GLU A 111 -2.11 -16.33 18.85
C GLU A 111 -2.12 -15.92 17.37
N ALA A 112 -3.15 -15.18 16.95
CA ALA A 112 -3.26 -14.72 15.56
C ALA A 112 -2.16 -13.71 15.20
N ASP A 113 -1.86 -12.77 16.09
CA ASP A 113 -0.86 -11.73 15.90
C ASP A 113 0.55 -12.29 15.91
N VAL A 114 0.82 -13.24 16.83
CA VAL A 114 2.09 -13.97 16.90
C VAL A 114 2.34 -14.76 15.61
N ALA A 115 1.31 -15.43 15.06
CA ALA A 115 1.45 -16.17 13.82
C ALA A 115 1.79 -15.23 12.65
N GLN A 116 1.09 -14.11 12.50
CA GLN A 116 1.35 -13.14 11.44
C GLN A 116 2.74 -12.49 11.57
N ALA A 117 3.18 -12.17 12.79
CA ALA A 117 4.51 -11.61 13.03
C ALA A 117 5.64 -12.61 12.70
N ILE A 118 5.46 -13.91 13.02
CA ILE A 118 6.41 -14.97 12.68
C ILE A 118 6.49 -15.18 11.16
N ASP A 119 5.35 -15.25 10.47
CA ASP A 119 5.32 -15.39 9.02
C ASP A 119 6.04 -14.21 8.35
N LEU A 120 5.78 -13.00 8.83
CA LEU A 120 6.46 -11.78 8.33
C LEU A 120 7.97 -11.84 8.59
N LEU A 121 8.43 -12.20 9.79
CA LEU A 121 9.84 -12.30 10.12
C LEU A 121 10.54 -13.37 9.27
N THR A 122 9.85 -14.45 8.96
CA THR A 122 10.36 -15.53 8.10
C THR A 122 10.57 -15.02 6.67
N GLU A 123 9.57 -14.36 6.07
CA GLU A 123 9.66 -13.82 4.72
C GLU A 123 10.74 -12.71 4.59
N LEU A 124 10.90 -11.87 5.61
CA LEU A 124 11.99 -10.87 5.65
C LEU A 124 13.37 -11.54 5.66
N GLN A 125 13.54 -12.63 6.40
CA GLN A 125 14.79 -13.38 6.44
C GLN A 125 15.13 -14.01 5.08
N VAL A 126 14.15 -14.56 4.36
CA VAL A 126 14.34 -15.12 3.01
C VAL A 126 14.87 -14.08 2.05
N ILE A 127 14.33 -12.84 2.10
CA ILE A 127 14.79 -11.73 1.25
C ILE A 127 16.23 -11.35 1.60
N LEU A 128 16.56 -11.23 2.88
CA LEU A 128 17.92 -10.92 3.32
C LEU A 128 18.94 -11.98 2.88
N GLN A 129 18.56 -13.28 2.94
CA GLN A 129 19.41 -14.37 2.45
C GLN A 129 19.68 -14.29 0.95
N SER A 130 18.74 -13.78 0.17
CA SER A 130 18.95 -13.54 -1.27
C SER A 130 19.85 -12.33 -1.58
N GLY A 131 20.46 -11.72 -0.54
CA GLY A 131 21.38 -10.57 -0.69
C GLY A 131 20.68 -9.24 -0.92
N ILE A 132 19.39 -9.16 -0.70
CA ILE A 132 18.61 -7.93 -0.85
C ILE A 132 18.54 -7.23 0.51
N THR A 133 18.98 -5.97 0.57
CA THR A 133 18.83 -5.14 1.76
C THR A 133 17.39 -4.67 1.92
N ILE A 134 16.85 -4.79 3.12
CA ILE A 134 15.53 -4.28 3.49
C ILE A 134 15.66 -2.98 4.26
N GLY A 135 14.68 -2.08 4.08
CA GLY A 135 14.55 -0.85 4.86
C GLY A 135 13.17 -0.72 5.48
N GLU A 136 12.94 0.31 6.28
CA GLU A 136 11.65 0.57 6.96
C GLU A 136 10.44 0.48 6.01
N ARG A 137 10.56 0.98 4.78
CA ARG A 137 9.48 0.93 3.78
C ARG A 137 9.10 -0.49 3.39
N ASP A 138 10.07 -1.37 3.37
CA ASP A 138 9.87 -2.77 3.00
C ASP A 138 9.19 -3.51 4.16
N VAL A 139 9.58 -3.21 5.40
CA VAL A 139 8.94 -3.73 6.61
C VAL A 139 7.47 -3.25 6.70
N VAL A 140 7.21 -1.97 6.46
CA VAL A 140 5.83 -1.44 6.43
C VAL A 140 4.98 -2.12 5.34
N THR A 141 5.58 -2.41 4.19
CA THR A 141 4.90 -3.17 3.12
C THR A 141 4.60 -4.60 3.57
N ALA A 142 5.57 -5.28 4.18
CA ALA A 142 5.40 -6.63 4.72
C ALA A 142 4.31 -6.69 5.80
N ILE A 143 4.27 -5.72 6.72
CA ILE A 143 3.22 -5.58 7.74
C ILE A 143 1.83 -5.49 7.08
N LYS A 144 1.67 -4.63 6.07
CA LYS A 144 0.39 -4.51 5.35
C LYS A 144 -0.01 -5.82 4.67
N MET A 145 0.94 -6.50 4.05
CA MET A 145 0.68 -7.78 3.38
C MET A 145 0.32 -8.88 4.38
N ALA A 146 0.97 -8.94 5.53
CA ALA A 146 0.64 -9.90 6.60
C ALA A 146 -0.77 -9.67 7.14
N LYS A 147 -1.13 -8.41 7.44
CA LYS A 147 -2.50 -8.04 7.87
C LYS A 147 -3.58 -8.38 6.84
N ASN A 148 -3.24 -8.39 5.56
CA ASN A 148 -4.15 -8.74 4.47
C ASN A 148 -4.10 -10.24 4.09
N GLY A 149 -3.30 -11.06 4.79
CA GLY A 149 -3.16 -12.51 4.51
C GLY A 149 -2.43 -12.82 3.20
N THR A 150 -1.61 -11.89 2.69
CA THR A 150 -0.91 -12.01 1.40
C THR A 150 0.61 -12.04 1.54
N ILE A 151 1.13 -12.25 2.76
CA ILE A 151 2.58 -12.20 3.05
C ILE A 151 3.38 -13.24 2.26
N ASN A 152 2.80 -14.38 1.94
CA ASN A 152 3.38 -15.44 1.12
C ASN A 152 3.77 -15.00 -0.30
N HIS A 153 3.26 -13.87 -0.78
CA HIS A 153 3.66 -13.27 -2.05
C HIS A 153 4.78 -12.23 -1.89
N PHE A 154 5.23 -11.95 -0.67
CA PHE A 154 6.18 -10.87 -0.41
C PHE A 154 7.54 -11.10 -1.07
N VAL A 155 8.13 -12.29 -0.94
CA VAL A 155 9.40 -12.64 -1.57
C VAL A 155 9.32 -12.48 -3.09
N SER A 156 8.21 -12.89 -3.69
CA SER A 156 8.04 -12.80 -5.15
C SER A 156 8.03 -11.36 -5.69
N LEU A 157 7.78 -10.36 -4.85
CA LEU A 157 7.90 -8.95 -5.26
C LEU A 157 9.36 -8.51 -5.46
N TYR A 158 10.30 -9.24 -4.86
CA TYR A 158 11.74 -8.93 -4.93
C TYR A 158 12.50 -9.75 -5.97
N GLU A 159 11.87 -10.78 -6.55
CA GLU A 159 12.48 -11.62 -7.58
C GLU A 159 12.74 -10.86 -8.88
N GLU A 160 11.87 -9.90 -9.22
CA GLU A 160 11.97 -9.15 -10.48
C GLU A 160 12.44 -7.70 -10.24
N GLU A 161 13.65 -7.39 -10.70
CA GLU A 161 14.14 -6.03 -10.77
C GLU A 161 13.61 -5.35 -12.03
N ILE A 162 12.78 -4.31 -11.86
CA ILE A 162 12.20 -3.56 -12.99
C ILE A 162 13.26 -2.66 -13.64
N GLY A 163 14.20 -2.18 -12.85
CA GLY A 163 15.27 -1.31 -13.29
C GLY A 163 16.03 -0.69 -12.12
N ARG A 164 16.81 0.35 -12.40
CA ARG A 164 17.62 1.05 -11.38
C ARG A 164 17.41 2.55 -11.45
N THR A 165 17.52 3.20 -10.30
CA THR A 165 17.65 4.65 -10.21
C THR A 165 18.99 5.10 -10.78
N PHE A 166 19.15 6.40 -11.00
CA PHE A 166 20.43 6.99 -11.40
C PHE A 166 21.56 6.66 -10.40
N GLU A 167 21.27 6.55 -9.11
CA GLU A 167 22.21 6.17 -8.05
C GLU A 167 22.50 4.66 -8.00
N GLY A 168 21.96 3.87 -8.93
CA GLY A 168 22.16 2.41 -8.98
C GLY A 168 21.23 1.59 -8.08
N LYS A 169 20.33 2.22 -7.31
CA LYS A 169 19.39 1.52 -6.44
C LYS A 169 18.36 0.75 -7.26
N ALA A 170 18.21 -0.53 -6.98
CA ALA A 170 17.22 -1.38 -7.65
C ALA A 170 15.78 -0.88 -7.40
N ILE A 171 14.98 -0.84 -8.47
CA ILE A 171 13.55 -0.54 -8.44
C ILE A 171 12.81 -1.85 -8.61
N ARG A 172 11.91 -2.14 -7.67
CA ARG A 172 11.07 -3.35 -7.62
C ARG A 172 9.62 -2.98 -7.35
N THR A 173 8.71 -3.88 -7.69
CA THR A 173 7.31 -3.75 -7.28
C THR A 173 7.22 -3.90 -5.76
N LYS A 174 6.26 -3.20 -5.17
CA LYS A 174 6.00 -3.24 -3.72
C LYS A 174 4.65 -3.84 -3.39
N THR A 175 3.81 -4.05 -4.39
CA THR A 175 2.47 -4.61 -4.22
C THR A 175 2.11 -5.52 -5.40
N VAL A 176 1.15 -6.42 -5.17
CA VAL A 176 0.62 -7.30 -6.20
C VAL A 176 -0.02 -6.51 -7.34
N GLY A 177 -0.75 -5.42 -7.02
CA GLY A 177 -1.35 -4.54 -8.03
C GLY A 177 -0.30 -3.87 -8.91
N GLN A 178 0.84 -3.43 -8.35
CA GLN A 178 1.95 -2.91 -9.13
C GLN A 178 2.53 -3.96 -10.09
N ARG A 179 2.70 -5.20 -9.64
CA ARG A 179 3.18 -6.30 -10.49
C ARG A 179 2.21 -6.61 -11.63
N GLN A 180 0.92 -6.68 -11.34
CA GLN A 180 -0.12 -6.87 -12.36
C GLN A 180 -0.09 -5.75 -13.40
N TYR A 181 0.08 -4.51 -12.96
CA TYR A 181 0.18 -3.36 -13.83
C TYR A 181 1.39 -3.44 -14.78
N LEU A 182 2.56 -3.79 -14.30
CA LEU A 182 3.75 -3.98 -15.13
C LEU A 182 3.55 -5.10 -16.15
N HIS A 183 2.94 -6.20 -15.73
CA HIS A 183 2.62 -7.31 -16.64
C HIS A 183 1.66 -6.87 -17.74
N ALA A 184 0.60 -6.14 -17.38
CA ALA A 184 -0.36 -5.58 -18.35
C ALA A 184 0.32 -4.64 -19.35
N VAL A 185 1.16 -3.71 -18.86
CA VAL A 185 1.93 -2.78 -19.73
C VAL A 185 2.85 -3.52 -20.68
N ASN A 186 3.50 -4.59 -20.26
CA ASN A 186 4.34 -5.37 -21.17
C ASN A 186 3.54 -6.07 -22.25
N LYS A 187 2.36 -6.58 -21.93
CA LYS A 187 1.54 -7.44 -22.80
C LYS A 187 0.66 -6.65 -23.78
N HIS A 188 0.08 -5.52 -23.37
CA HIS A 188 -0.95 -4.82 -24.15
C HIS A 188 -0.43 -3.52 -24.76
N ALA A 189 -1.05 -3.08 -25.87
CA ALA A 189 -0.71 -1.82 -26.53
C ALA A 189 -1.19 -0.60 -25.73
N ILE A 190 -2.34 -0.71 -25.08
CA ILE A 190 -2.90 0.33 -24.21
C ILE A 190 -3.19 -0.28 -22.84
N THR A 191 -2.69 0.35 -21.78
CA THR A 191 -2.96 -0.07 -20.41
C THR A 191 -3.48 1.09 -19.59
N PHE A 192 -4.62 0.87 -18.93
CA PHE A 192 -5.18 1.81 -17.98
C PHE A 192 -4.78 1.42 -16.55
N GLY A 193 -4.14 2.34 -15.83
CA GLY A 193 -3.83 2.22 -14.41
C GLY A 193 -4.78 3.08 -13.57
N ILE A 194 -5.80 2.48 -12.97
CA ILE A 194 -6.86 3.20 -12.27
C ILE A 194 -6.80 2.93 -10.78
N GLY A 195 -6.82 3.96 -9.95
CA GLY A 195 -6.87 3.80 -8.50
C GLY A 195 -6.28 4.97 -7.72
N PRO A 196 -6.26 4.89 -6.38
CA PRO A 196 -5.95 6.01 -5.51
C PRO A 196 -4.53 6.55 -5.69
N ALA A 197 -4.33 7.81 -5.30
CA ALA A 197 -3.01 8.43 -5.28
C ALA A 197 -2.06 7.70 -4.31
N GLY A 198 -0.76 7.68 -4.64
CA GLY A 198 0.27 7.01 -3.84
C GLY A 198 0.46 5.52 -4.12
N THR A 199 -0.18 4.96 -5.15
CA THR A 199 0.04 3.58 -5.61
C THR A 199 1.23 3.43 -6.57
N GLY A 200 1.92 4.53 -6.91
CA GLY A 200 3.12 4.52 -7.76
C GLY A 200 2.86 4.46 -9.26
N LYS A 201 1.62 4.62 -9.74
CA LYS A 201 1.23 4.54 -11.16
C LYS A 201 2.14 5.35 -12.09
N THR A 202 2.28 6.64 -11.81
CA THR A 202 3.08 7.58 -12.60
C THR A 202 4.55 7.19 -12.62
N PHE A 203 5.13 6.87 -11.46
CA PHE A 203 6.53 6.45 -11.35
C PHE A 203 6.82 5.16 -12.13
N LEU A 204 5.96 4.14 -11.99
CA LEU A 204 6.10 2.87 -12.68
C LEU A 204 5.91 3.04 -14.20
N ALA A 205 4.96 3.86 -14.63
CA ALA A 205 4.77 4.17 -16.05
C ALA A 205 6.02 4.82 -16.66
N VAL A 206 6.61 5.81 -15.97
CA VAL A 206 7.85 6.46 -16.42
C VAL A 206 9.01 5.44 -16.45
N MET A 207 9.12 4.58 -15.42
CA MET A 207 10.14 3.54 -15.38
C MET A 207 10.03 2.58 -16.56
N MET A 208 8.83 2.12 -16.90
CA MET A 208 8.57 1.24 -18.05
C MET A 208 8.90 1.92 -19.37
N ALA A 209 8.57 3.21 -19.51
CA ALA A 209 8.90 3.99 -20.70
C ALA A 209 10.42 4.13 -20.87
N VAL A 210 11.12 4.44 -19.78
CA VAL A 210 12.58 4.54 -19.77
C VAL A 210 13.24 3.20 -20.13
N GLN A 211 12.72 2.10 -19.59
CA GLN A 211 13.21 0.77 -19.92
C GLN A 211 12.98 0.43 -21.40
N ALA A 212 11.80 0.74 -21.92
CA ALA A 212 11.48 0.53 -23.35
C ALA A 212 12.40 1.33 -24.27
N LEU A 213 12.72 2.59 -23.89
CA LEU A 213 13.66 3.43 -24.62
C LEU A 213 15.09 2.87 -24.56
N LYS A 214 15.59 2.49 -23.39
CA LYS A 214 16.92 1.89 -23.18
C LYS A 214 17.09 0.58 -23.99
N GLN A 215 16.03 -0.19 -24.10
CA GLN A 215 16.01 -1.45 -24.88
C GLN A 215 15.79 -1.25 -26.38
N GLY A 216 15.63 -0.02 -26.84
CA GLY A 216 15.35 0.28 -28.24
C GLY A 216 13.97 -0.18 -28.75
N ARG A 217 13.05 -0.55 -27.84
CA ARG A 217 11.67 -0.93 -28.19
C ARG A 217 10.85 0.25 -28.71
N VAL A 218 11.21 1.46 -28.28
CA VAL A 218 10.64 2.71 -28.75
C VAL A 218 11.76 3.71 -29.00
N LYS A 219 11.52 4.73 -29.83
CA LYS A 219 12.48 5.79 -30.17
C LYS A 219 12.30 7.05 -29.34
N ARG A 220 11.13 7.22 -28.72
CA ARG A 220 10.81 8.41 -27.92
C ARG A 220 9.82 8.11 -26.81
N ILE A 221 9.80 8.99 -25.81
CA ILE A 221 8.82 8.99 -24.73
C ILE A 221 8.02 10.28 -24.83
N VAL A 222 6.69 10.17 -24.74
CA VAL A 222 5.78 11.32 -24.73
C VAL A 222 4.97 11.27 -23.44
N LEU A 223 5.14 12.28 -22.62
CA LEU A 223 4.49 12.43 -21.32
C LEU A 223 3.49 13.58 -21.38
N THR A 224 2.25 13.29 -21.09
CA THR A 224 1.19 14.30 -21.19
C THR A 224 0.26 14.25 -19.99
N ARG A 225 -0.31 15.41 -19.68
CA ARG A 225 -1.30 15.59 -18.61
C ARG A 225 -2.36 16.58 -19.07
N PRO A 226 -3.65 16.41 -18.74
CA PRO A 226 -4.65 17.43 -18.96
C PRO A 226 -4.29 18.67 -18.15
N ALA A 227 -4.36 19.83 -18.78
CA ALA A 227 -4.28 21.10 -18.07
C ALA A 227 -5.65 21.33 -17.42
N VAL A 228 -5.77 21.07 -16.14
CA VAL A 228 -7.00 21.31 -15.37
C VAL A 228 -6.73 22.47 -14.43
N GLU A 229 -7.62 23.44 -14.49
CA GLU A 229 -7.65 24.54 -13.55
C GLU A 229 -8.30 24.05 -12.24
N ALA A 230 -7.50 23.60 -11.28
CA ALA A 230 -7.97 23.32 -9.93
C ALA A 230 -8.25 24.64 -9.19
N GLY A 231 -9.39 25.26 -9.51
CA GLY A 231 -9.84 26.48 -8.83
C GLY A 231 -9.11 27.78 -9.19
N GLU A 232 -7.93 27.71 -9.82
CA GLU A 232 -7.17 28.86 -10.33
C GLU A 232 -7.16 28.82 -11.85
N SER A 233 -7.71 29.84 -12.50
CA SER A 233 -7.69 29.90 -13.95
C SER A 233 -6.26 30.13 -14.45
N LEU A 234 -5.76 29.25 -15.33
CA LEU A 234 -4.45 29.36 -16.00
C LEU A 234 -4.22 30.75 -16.61
N GLY A 235 -5.31 31.51 -16.82
CA GLY A 235 -5.28 32.90 -17.30
C GLY A 235 -4.55 33.87 -16.37
N PHE A 236 -4.45 33.60 -15.07
CA PHE A 236 -3.82 34.52 -14.11
C PHE A 236 -2.30 34.28 -13.93
N LEU A 237 -1.75 33.16 -14.41
CA LEU A 237 -0.31 32.93 -14.34
C LEU A 237 0.41 33.68 -15.47
N PRO A 238 1.50 34.44 -15.21
CA PRO A 238 2.32 35.05 -16.24
C PRO A 238 3.09 34.00 -17.04
N GLY A 239 3.41 34.24 -18.28
CA GLY A 239 4.18 33.38 -19.15
C GLY A 239 3.37 32.69 -20.26
N ASP A 240 4.05 31.92 -21.09
CA ASP A 240 3.44 31.14 -22.16
C ASP A 240 2.68 29.92 -21.60
N LEU A 241 1.92 29.22 -22.45
CA LEU A 241 1.13 28.04 -22.01
C LEU A 241 2.01 26.95 -21.42
N LYS A 242 3.23 26.80 -21.91
CA LYS A 242 4.19 25.79 -21.43
C LYS A 242 4.66 26.11 -20.02
N GLU A 243 5.04 27.35 -19.76
CA GLU A 243 5.45 27.83 -18.45
C GLU A 243 4.33 27.71 -17.40
N LYS A 244 3.09 27.98 -17.81
CA LYS A 244 1.91 27.86 -16.94
C LYS A 244 1.59 26.42 -16.53
N VAL A 245 1.90 25.43 -17.37
CA VAL A 245 1.61 24.01 -17.13
C VAL A 245 2.78 23.29 -16.45
N ASP A 246 3.99 23.84 -16.50
CA ASP A 246 5.21 23.23 -15.95
C ASP A 246 5.09 22.79 -14.49
N PRO A 247 4.48 23.57 -13.55
CA PRO A 247 4.28 23.13 -12.18
C PRO A 247 3.48 21.83 -12.05
N TYR A 248 2.52 21.59 -12.92
CA TYR A 248 1.68 20.38 -12.91
C TYR A 248 2.41 19.16 -13.47
N LEU A 249 3.52 19.36 -14.19
CA LEU A 249 4.35 18.31 -14.76
C LEU A 249 5.51 17.88 -13.84
N ARG A 250 5.71 18.58 -12.70
CA ARG A 250 6.79 18.27 -11.74
C ARG A 250 6.87 16.81 -11.32
N PRO A 251 5.79 16.11 -10.97
CA PRO A 251 5.87 14.69 -10.59
C PRO A 251 6.48 13.80 -11.68
N ILE A 252 6.27 14.17 -12.94
CA ILE A 252 6.85 13.47 -14.09
C ILE A 252 8.36 13.74 -14.19
N TYR A 253 8.78 15.00 -14.04
CA TYR A 253 10.20 15.36 -14.01
C TYR A 253 10.93 14.72 -12.85
N ASP A 254 10.33 14.69 -11.65
CA ASP A 254 10.90 14.05 -10.47
C ASP A 254 11.14 12.54 -10.69
N ALA A 255 10.21 11.86 -11.34
CA ALA A 255 10.36 10.46 -11.72
C ALA A 255 11.51 10.27 -12.73
N LEU A 256 11.59 11.09 -13.77
CA LEU A 256 12.66 11.06 -14.77
C LEU A 256 14.03 11.34 -14.12
N TYR A 257 14.14 12.35 -13.26
CA TYR A 257 15.38 12.68 -12.56
C TYR A 257 15.82 11.56 -11.61
N THR A 258 14.89 10.90 -10.96
CA THR A 258 15.20 9.73 -10.12
C THR A 258 15.79 8.58 -10.93
N ILE A 259 15.32 8.37 -12.16
CA ILE A 259 15.70 7.22 -12.98
C ILE A 259 16.93 7.50 -13.85
N TYR A 260 17.00 8.67 -14.45
CA TYR A 260 18.07 9.04 -15.39
C TYR A 260 19.11 10.01 -14.82
N GLY A 261 18.80 10.70 -13.71
CA GLY A 261 19.53 11.87 -13.27
C GLY A 261 19.15 13.13 -14.06
N ARG A 262 19.39 14.29 -13.48
CA ARG A 262 18.98 15.59 -14.04
C ARG A 262 19.62 15.87 -15.40
N GLU A 263 20.95 15.88 -15.47
CA GLU A 263 21.66 16.23 -16.71
C GLU A 263 21.30 15.34 -17.91
N HIS A 264 21.15 14.03 -17.66
CA HIS A 264 20.80 13.13 -18.75
C HIS A 264 19.36 13.35 -19.23
N THR A 265 18.44 13.60 -18.31
CA THR A 265 17.06 13.91 -18.63
C THR A 265 16.95 15.20 -19.45
N GLU A 266 17.64 16.27 -19.05
CA GLU A 266 17.64 17.55 -19.75
C GLU A 266 18.16 17.39 -21.19
N ARG A 267 19.26 16.64 -21.38
CA ARG A 267 19.78 16.33 -22.74
C ARG A 267 18.79 15.56 -23.61
N LEU A 268 18.00 14.64 -23.03
CA LEU A 268 16.99 13.90 -23.78
C LEU A 268 15.78 14.76 -24.15
N LEU A 269 15.41 15.71 -23.27
CA LEU A 269 14.37 16.72 -23.51
C LEU A 269 14.79 17.66 -24.63
N GLU A 270 16.02 18.21 -24.60
CA GLU A 270 16.57 19.08 -25.65
C GLU A 270 16.63 18.40 -27.03
N ARG A 271 16.94 17.11 -27.06
CA ARG A 271 16.97 16.32 -28.29
C ARG A 271 15.59 15.88 -28.77
N GLY A 272 14.52 16.14 -28.03
CA GLY A 272 13.17 15.70 -28.34
C GLY A 272 12.96 14.18 -28.25
N VAL A 273 13.89 13.45 -27.61
CA VAL A 273 13.72 12.01 -27.30
C VAL A 273 12.71 11.80 -26.19
N ILE A 274 12.69 12.71 -25.23
CA ILE A 274 11.63 12.83 -24.23
C ILE A 274 10.89 14.14 -24.49
N GLU A 275 9.57 14.05 -24.59
CA GLU A 275 8.68 15.19 -24.74
C GLU A 275 7.72 15.21 -23.54
N VAL A 276 7.63 16.34 -22.86
CA VAL A 276 6.66 16.60 -21.79
C VAL A 276 5.79 17.75 -22.23
N ALA A 277 4.49 17.50 -22.45
CA ALA A 277 3.61 18.50 -23.06
C ALA A 277 2.16 18.36 -22.57
N PRO A 278 1.38 19.46 -22.57
CA PRO A 278 -0.05 19.41 -22.30
C PRO A 278 -0.79 18.53 -23.29
N LEU A 279 -1.88 17.88 -22.84
CA LEU A 279 -2.70 17.00 -23.67
C LEU A 279 -3.20 17.65 -24.97
N ALA A 280 -3.46 18.95 -24.97
CA ALA A 280 -3.91 19.68 -26.16
C ALA A 280 -2.92 19.60 -27.33
N TYR A 281 -1.60 19.44 -27.05
CA TYR A 281 -0.56 19.36 -28.08
C TYR A 281 -0.50 18.00 -28.79
N MET A 282 -1.30 17.04 -28.33
CA MET A 282 -1.41 15.73 -29.00
C MET A 282 -2.38 15.76 -30.19
N ARG A 283 -3.17 16.81 -30.33
CA ARG A 283 -4.16 16.92 -31.41
C ARG A 283 -3.51 16.94 -32.79
N GLY A 284 -4.05 16.15 -33.73
CA GLY A 284 -3.56 16.08 -35.12
C GLY A 284 -2.27 15.31 -35.31
N ARG A 285 -1.73 14.67 -34.27
CA ARG A 285 -0.49 13.90 -34.36
C ARG A 285 -0.79 12.40 -34.50
N THR A 286 0.16 11.65 -35.04
CA THR A 286 0.27 10.21 -34.92
C THR A 286 1.59 9.90 -34.20
N LEU A 287 1.52 9.17 -33.11
CA LEU A 287 2.67 8.89 -32.25
C LEU A 287 3.20 7.49 -32.58
N GLU A 288 4.18 7.41 -33.47
CA GLU A 288 4.83 6.18 -33.90
C GLU A 288 6.12 5.93 -33.12
N ASP A 289 6.47 4.66 -32.91
CA ASP A 289 7.66 4.21 -32.18
C ASP A 289 7.81 4.94 -30.83
N ALA A 290 6.70 5.20 -30.16
CA ALA A 290 6.66 6.03 -28.96
C ALA A 290 6.07 5.29 -27.75
N PHE A 291 6.62 5.56 -26.58
CA PHE A 291 5.98 5.21 -25.31
C PHE A 291 5.25 6.45 -24.78
N VAL A 292 3.93 6.38 -24.74
CA VAL A 292 3.08 7.54 -24.46
C VAL A 292 2.41 7.36 -23.10
N ILE A 293 2.49 8.36 -22.24
CA ILE A 293 1.87 8.34 -20.91
C ILE A 293 0.93 9.52 -20.78
N LEU A 294 -0.34 9.24 -20.49
CA LEU A 294 -1.32 10.23 -20.04
C LEU A 294 -1.52 10.05 -18.53
N ASP A 295 -1.10 11.03 -17.76
CA ASP A 295 -1.30 11.06 -16.32
C ASP A 295 -2.49 11.95 -15.93
N GLU A 296 -3.12 11.72 -14.76
CA GLU A 296 -4.33 12.38 -14.27
C GLU A 296 -5.51 12.36 -15.28
N ALA A 297 -5.66 11.22 -15.93
CA ALA A 297 -6.61 11.03 -17.03
C ALA A 297 -8.08 11.19 -16.63
N GLN A 298 -8.43 11.08 -15.33
CA GLN A 298 -9.77 11.37 -14.82
C GLN A 298 -10.23 12.80 -15.13
N ASN A 299 -9.26 13.70 -15.30
CA ASN A 299 -9.48 15.11 -15.59
C ASN A 299 -9.52 15.43 -17.10
N THR A 300 -9.68 14.40 -17.94
CA THR A 300 -9.99 14.57 -19.36
C THR A 300 -11.49 14.55 -19.61
N THR A 301 -11.95 15.30 -20.57
CA THR A 301 -13.30 15.12 -21.14
C THR A 301 -13.34 13.89 -22.05
N VAL A 302 -14.53 13.35 -22.35
CA VAL A 302 -14.72 12.22 -23.28
C VAL A 302 -14.08 12.50 -24.65
N ALA A 303 -14.23 13.73 -25.16
CA ALA A 303 -13.65 14.14 -26.44
C ALA A 303 -12.11 14.16 -26.41
N GLN A 304 -11.51 14.63 -25.31
CA GLN A 304 -10.06 14.63 -25.11
C GLN A 304 -9.50 13.22 -25.00
N MET A 305 -10.14 12.34 -24.24
CA MET A 305 -9.74 10.94 -24.12
C MET A 305 -9.79 10.23 -25.48
N LYS A 306 -10.90 10.37 -26.20
CA LYS A 306 -11.01 9.80 -27.55
C LYS A 306 -9.95 10.37 -28.50
N MET A 307 -9.73 11.67 -28.47
CA MET A 307 -8.68 12.33 -29.26
C MET A 307 -7.31 11.74 -28.94
N PHE A 308 -6.97 11.54 -27.67
CA PHE A 308 -5.69 11.02 -27.24
C PHE A 308 -5.48 9.54 -27.64
N LEU A 309 -6.43 8.68 -27.37
CA LEU A 309 -6.32 7.24 -27.66
C LEU A 309 -6.15 6.97 -29.16
N THR A 310 -6.75 7.82 -30.00
CA THR A 310 -6.60 7.73 -31.45
C THR A 310 -5.28 8.29 -32.00
N ARG A 311 -4.34 8.68 -31.14
CA ARG A 311 -2.96 9.07 -31.51
C ARG A 311 -2.01 7.90 -31.57
N LEU A 312 -2.41 6.70 -31.10
CA LEU A 312 -1.56 5.50 -31.12
C LEU A 312 -1.12 5.20 -32.55
N GLY A 313 0.20 5.24 -32.78
CA GLY A 313 0.83 4.82 -34.03
C GLY A 313 1.46 3.43 -33.92
N PHE A 314 1.99 2.93 -35.02
CA PHE A 314 2.67 1.65 -35.07
C PHE A 314 3.93 1.66 -34.19
N GLY A 315 4.27 0.52 -33.59
CA GLY A 315 5.43 0.40 -32.70
C GLY A 315 5.31 1.14 -31.38
N SER A 316 4.12 1.64 -31.03
CA SER A 316 3.90 2.45 -29.83
C SER A 316 3.13 1.72 -28.75
N LYS A 317 3.33 2.18 -27.51
CA LYS A 317 2.55 1.81 -26.32
C LYS A 317 1.95 3.04 -25.67
N MET A 318 0.75 2.88 -25.11
CA MET A 318 0.09 3.93 -24.32
C MET A 318 -0.23 3.45 -22.91
N ILE A 319 0.04 4.31 -21.95
CA ILE A 319 -0.41 4.18 -20.58
C ILE A 319 -1.34 5.34 -20.25
N VAL A 320 -2.46 5.01 -19.60
CA VAL A 320 -3.45 5.98 -19.15
C VAL A 320 -3.65 5.81 -17.64
N ASN A 321 -3.10 6.71 -16.85
CA ASN A 321 -3.19 6.68 -15.39
C ASN A 321 -4.23 7.67 -14.88
N GLY A 322 -5.00 7.27 -13.86
CA GLY A 322 -5.93 8.17 -13.22
C GLY A 322 -6.53 7.66 -11.91
N ASP A 323 -7.20 8.58 -11.23
CA ASP A 323 -7.92 8.32 -9.98
C ASP A 323 -9.37 8.80 -10.11
N LYS A 324 -10.33 7.88 -10.14
CA LYS A 324 -11.76 8.20 -10.27
C LYS A 324 -12.33 9.02 -9.10
N THR A 325 -11.61 9.07 -7.98
CA THR A 325 -12.04 9.82 -6.79
C THR A 325 -11.60 11.28 -6.81
N GLN A 326 -10.66 11.65 -7.72
CA GLN A 326 -10.07 12.98 -7.81
C GLN A 326 -10.42 13.64 -9.16
N ILE A 327 -11.72 13.85 -9.39
CA ILE A 327 -12.21 14.46 -10.62
C ILE A 327 -12.43 15.97 -10.37
N ASP A 328 -11.59 16.80 -11.00
CA ASP A 328 -11.60 18.25 -10.90
C ASP A 328 -12.26 18.91 -12.12
N LEU A 329 -13.00 18.16 -12.91
CA LEU A 329 -13.72 18.69 -14.07
C LEU A 329 -14.86 19.63 -13.66
N PRO A 330 -15.20 20.64 -14.50
CA PRO A 330 -16.34 21.51 -14.26
C PRO A 330 -17.64 20.72 -14.07
N ARG A 331 -18.57 21.28 -13.27
CA ARG A 331 -19.87 20.65 -13.00
C ARG A 331 -20.60 20.30 -14.30
N GLY A 332 -21.03 19.03 -14.41
CA GLY A 332 -21.74 18.49 -15.59
C GLY A 332 -20.82 17.90 -16.67
N ALA A 333 -19.51 18.08 -16.61
CA ALA A 333 -18.58 17.43 -17.52
C ALA A 333 -18.38 15.95 -17.12
N LYS A 334 -18.40 15.06 -18.11
CA LYS A 334 -18.16 13.62 -17.91
C LYS A 334 -16.67 13.32 -18.03
N SER A 335 -16.13 12.57 -17.07
CA SER A 335 -14.75 12.10 -17.13
C SER A 335 -14.54 11.13 -18.28
N GLY A 336 -13.54 11.43 -19.12
CA GLY A 336 -13.15 10.59 -20.24
C GLY A 336 -12.56 9.25 -19.77
N LEU A 337 -11.93 9.19 -18.59
CA LEU A 337 -11.43 7.95 -18.02
C LEU A 337 -12.58 6.97 -17.70
N ILE A 338 -13.63 7.45 -17.05
CA ILE A 338 -14.79 6.62 -16.69
C ILE A 338 -15.52 6.16 -17.97
N ASP A 339 -15.65 7.06 -18.94
CA ASP A 339 -16.29 6.73 -20.21
C ASP A 339 -15.48 5.71 -21.02
N ALA A 340 -14.16 5.86 -21.08
CA ALA A 340 -13.25 4.93 -21.75
C ALA A 340 -13.31 3.52 -21.14
N GLU A 341 -13.29 3.42 -19.82
CA GLU A 341 -13.39 2.13 -19.14
C GLU A 341 -14.68 1.39 -19.52
N ARG A 342 -15.82 2.10 -19.58
CA ARG A 342 -17.10 1.48 -19.94
C ARG A 342 -17.16 0.99 -21.38
N HIS A 343 -16.51 1.71 -22.32
CA HIS A 343 -16.61 1.40 -23.75
C HIS A 343 -15.51 0.50 -24.31
N LEU A 344 -14.33 0.46 -23.63
CA LEU A 344 -13.16 -0.21 -24.16
C LEU A 344 -12.85 -1.55 -23.47
N GLN A 345 -13.63 -1.93 -22.46
CA GLN A 345 -13.50 -3.26 -21.84
C GLN A 345 -13.71 -4.36 -22.87
N GLY A 346 -12.82 -5.38 -22.84
CA GLY A 346 -12.89 -6.53 -23.76
C GLY A 346 -12.32 -6.28 -25.15
N ILE A 347 -11.84 -5.07 -25.44
CA ILE A 347 -11.12 -4.83 -26.69
C ILE A 347 -9.72 -5.49 -26.59
N LYS A 348 -9.37 -6.27 -27.60
CA LYS A 348 -8.04 -6.90 -27.69
C LYS A 348 -6.94 -5.83 -27.61
N ASP A 349 -5.85 -6.16 -26.91
CA ASP A 349 -4.68 -5.29 -26.68
C ASP A 349 -4.95 -4.02 -25.85
N ILE A 350 -6.11 -3.94 -25.18
CA ILE A 350 -6.42 -2.93 -24.15
C ILE A 350 -6.66 -3.65 -22.82
N ASP A 351 -6.02 -3.18 -21.74
CA ASP A 351 -6.22 -3.74 -20.41
C ASP A 351 -6.45 -2.66 -19.34
N PHE A 352 -7.19 -3.03 -18.30
CA PHE A 352 -7.56 -2.17 -17.18
C PHE A 352 -7.07 -2.78 -15.88
N VAL A 353 -6.12 -2.15 -15.23
CA VAL A 353 -5.60 -2.57 -13.93
C VAL A 353 -6.12 -1.64 -12.85
N HIS A 354 -6.79 -2.23 -11.86
CA HIS A 354 -7.36 -1.50 -10.73
C HIS A 354 -6.46 -1.63 -9.51
N PHE A 355 -5.94 -0.49 -9.06
CA PHE A 355 -5.26 -0.38 -7.77
C PHE A 355 -6.27 -0.13 -6.67
N THR A 356 -6.00 -0.71 -5.51
CA THR A 356 -6.83 -0.60 -4.33
C THR A 356 -6.11 0.17 -3.21
N ALA A 357 -6.77 0.39 -2.09
CA ALA A 357 -6.14 1.01 -0.91
C ALA A 357 -4.94 0.18 -0.39
N THR A 358 -4.92 -1.14 -0.63
CA THR A 358 -3.81 -2.02 -0.25
C THR A 358 -2.53 -1.74 -1.04
N ASP A 359 -2.67 -1.20 -2.25
CA ASP A 359 -1.53 -0.84 -3.12
C ASP A 359 -0.93 0.53 -2.79
N VAL A 360 -1.48 1.27 -1.84
CA VAL A 360 -0.97 2.58 -1.45
C VAL A 360 0.32 2.43 -0.66
N VAL A 361 1.43 2.94 -1.22
CA VAL A 361 2.76 2.95 -0.61
C VAL A 361 3.05 4.35 -0.09
N ARG A 362 2.74 4.60 1.18
CA ARG A 362 2.92 5.89 1.84
C ARG A 362 3.58 5.75 3.20
N HIS A 363 4.16 6.85 3.69
CA HIS A 363 4.67 6.91 5.06
C HIS A 363 3.52 6.65 6.06
N PRO A 364 3.73 5.86 7.13
CA PRO A 364 2.67 5.54 8.12
C PRO A 364 1.95 6.78 8.67
N VAL A 365 2.70 7.84 8.99
CA VAL A 365 2.13 9.12 9.46
C VAL A 365 1.20 9.74 8.43
N VAL A 366 1.53 9.69 7.12
CA VAL A 366 0.65 10.22 6.06
C VAL A 366 -0.64 9.42 5.97
N SER A 367 -0.55 8.10 6.12
CA SER A 367 -1.73 7.23 6.18
C SER A 367 -2.62 7.56 7.38
N ALA A 368 -2.02 7.79 8.55
CA ALA A 368 -2.74 8.20 9.77
C ALA A 368 -3.44 9.55 9.61
N ILE A 369 -2.77 10.54 9.00
CA ILE A 369 -3.37 11.86 8.70
C ILE A 369 -4.59 11.70 7.80
N ILE A 370 -4.48 10.97 6.70
CA ILE A 370 -5.60 10.77 5.75
C ILE A 370 -6.79 10.10 6.44
N ASN A 371 -6.53 9.08 7.25
CA ASN A 371 -7.60 8.38 7.99
C ASN A 371 -8.27 9.29 9.02
N ALA A 372 -7.53 10.17 9.70
CA ALA A 372 -8.08 11.13 10.65
C ALA A 372 -9.09 12.07 9.96
N TYR A 373 -8.70 12.68 8.84
CA TYR A 373 -9.60 13.57 8.07
C TYR A 373 -10.80 12.83 7.47
N ALA A 374 -10.60 11.61 6.94
CA ALA A 374 -11.71 10.81 6.39
C ALA A 374 -12.76 10.38 7.42
N ASN A 375 -12.39 10.31 8.71
CA ASN A 375 -13.33 10.01 9.79
C ASN A 375 -14.17 11.24 10.21
N GLU A 376 -13.65 12.44 10.06
CA GLU A 376 -14.41 13.69 10.31
C GLU A 376 -15.52 13.89 9.26
N ASP A 377 -15.25 13.56 7.99
CA ASP A 377 -16.25 13.67 6.91
C ASP A 377 -17.42 12.67 7.03
N LYS A 378 -17.26 11.59 7.80
CA LYS A 378 -18.33 10.62 8.09
C LYS A 378 -19.16 10.96 9.33
N GLY A 379 -18.74 11.97 10.11
CA GLY A 379 -19.39 12.41 11.35
C GLY A 379 -20.27 13.66 11.19
N ASN A 380 -20.31 14.26 10.03
CA ASN A 380 -21.20 15.34 9.64
C ASN A 380 -22.18 14.79 8.59
#